data_26cd561aa63e669686f51ad789a30336
#
_entry.id   26cd561aa63e669686f51ad789a30336
#
_cell.length_a   1.000
_cell.length_b   1.000
_cell.length_c   1.000
_cell.angle_alpha   90.00
_cell.angle_beta   90.00
_cell.angle_gamma   90.00
#
_symmetry.space_group_name_H-M   'P 1'
#
loop_
_entity.id
_entity.type
_entity.pdbx_description
1 polymer ?
#
loop_
_entity_poly.entity_id
_entity_poly.type
_entity_poly.pdbx_seq_one_letter_code
_entity_poly.pdbx_strand_id
1 'polypeptide(L)'
;MSETVSGEELEKINGYAREPLTEDKVFVFRVALCDNDIDRDGEKFSSGALEKLAELFKGRTGIFDHDPKSSKQTARIFDTWVETLPEKTTTDGEVYRRLMAKAYMVRTASNGDLISEIQGGIKKEVSVSCTMGKKLCSVCGADMYKGGCDHENGGEYGGKLCYHILDEPLDAYEWSFVAVPAQVNAGVTKRFALREKQESTDKSYELALAREALSLIHISEPTRLGMIS
;
A
#
# COMPACT_ATOMS: atom_id res chain seq x y z
N MET A 1 17.84 9.14 7.55
CA MET A 1 18.89 8.98 6.51
C MET A 1 18.18 8.63 5.22
N SER A 2 18.38 9.42 4.14
CA SER A 2 17.86 9.09 2.80
C SER A 2 18.48 7.76 2.34
N GLU A 3 17.72 6.98 1.57
CA GLU A 3 18.29 5.81 0.90
C GLU A 3 19.43 6.27 0.01
N THR A 4 20.60 5.67 0.15
CA THR A 4 21.60 5.71 -0.90
C THR A 4 21.02 4.98 -2.10
N VAL A 5 20.81 5.70 -3.18
CA VAL A 5 20.32 5.14 -4.45
C VAL A 5 21.42 4.24 -5.00
N SER A 6 21.10 2.99 -5.34
CA SER A 6 22.11 2.11 -5.94
C SER A 6 22.44 2.56 -7.38
N GLY A 7 23.63 2.19 -7.87
CA GLY A 7 24.02 2.49 -9.25
C GLY A 7 23.01 1.95 -10.28
N GLU A 8 22.47 0.75 -10.03
CA GLU A 8 21.42 0.15 -10.87
C GLU A 8 20.10 0.95 -10.85
N GLU A 9 19.69 1.43 -9.69
CA GLU A 9 18.51 2.29 -9.57
C GLU A 9 18.71 3.63 -10.28
N LEU A 10 19.90 4.22 -10.12
CA LEU A 10 20.24 5.47 -10.77
C LEU A 10 20.27 5.32 -12.31
N GLU A 11 20.73 4.19 -12.83
CA GLU A 11 20.70 3.89 -14.25
C GLU A 11 19.24 3.81 -14.77
N LYS A 12 18.34 3.10 -14.06
CA LYS A 12 16.91 3.06 -14.40
C LYS A 12 16.27 4.45 -14.39
N ILE A 13 16.58 5.28 -13.38
CA ILE A 13 16.10 6.66 -13.27
C ILE A 13 16.60 7.50 -14.45
N ASN A 14 17.87 7.38 -14.80
CA ASN A 14 18.49 8.11 -15.90
C ASN A 14 17.94 7.72 -17.27
N GLY A 15 17.33 6.55 -17.41
CA GLY A 15 16.56 6.18 -18.58
C GLY A 15 15.35 7.07 -18.86
N TYR A 16 14.81 7.77 -17.83
CA TYR A 16 13.72 8.75 -17.96
C TYR A 16 14.21 10.21 -18.01
N ALA A 17 15.43 10.48 -17.53
CA ALA A 17 15.98 11.82 -17.46
C ALA A 17 16.49 12.30 -18.84
N ARG A 18 16.46 13.61 -19.07
CA ARG A 18 17.07 14.24 -20.27
C ARG A 18 18.55 14.47 -20.11
N GLU A 19 19.00 14.69 -18.88
CA GLU A 19 20.38 14.84 -18.50
C GLU A 19 20.68 13.89 -17.34
N PRO A 20 21.88 13.34 -17.23
CA PRO A 20 22.24 12.42 -16.14
C PRO A 20 22.06 13.09 -14.77
N LEU A 21 21.34 12.42 -13.91
CA LEU A 21 21.14 12.78 -12.51
C LEU A 21 22.16 12.03 -11.66
N THR A 22 22.56 12.65 -10.54
CA THR A 22 23.42 12.06 -9.51
C THR A 22 22.60 11.68 -8.29
N GLU A 23 23.13 10.81 -7.42
CA GLU A 23 22.42 10.30 -6.23
C GLU A 23 21.91 11.42 -5.31
N ASP A 24 22.68 12.48 -5.13
CA ASP A 24 22.33 13.63 -4.30
C ASP A 24 21.17 14.45 -4.86
N LYS A 25 20.92 14.38 -6.17
CA LYS A 25 19.85 15.11 -6.86
C LYS A 25 18.51 14.38 -6.86
N VAL A 26 18.47 13.13 -6.45
CA VAL A 26 17.22 12.35 -6.45
C VAL A 26 16.76 12.01 -5.04
N PHE A 27 15.46 11.96 -4.85
CA PHE A 27 14.81 11.38 -3.69
C PHE A 27 14.02 10.16 -4.15
N VAL A 28 14.37 8.98 -3.66
CA VAL A 28 13.73 7.71 -4.00
C VAL A 28 12.91 7.22 -2.81
N PHE A 29 11.73 6.69 -3.08
CA PHE A 29 10.86 6.10 -2.07
C PHE A 29 10.06 4.94 -2.65
N ARG A 30 9.55 4.07 -1.78
CA ARG A 30 8.71 2.93 -2.14
C ARG A 30 7.25 3.26 -1.85
N VAL A 31 6.37 2.77 -2.70
CA VAL A 31 4.93 2.96 -2.58
C VAL A 31 4.20 1.66 -2.93
N ALA A 32 3.22 1.28 -2.12
CA ALA A 32 2.21 0.29 -2.46
C ALA A 32 1.11 1.01 -3.24
N LEU A 33 0.93 0.67 -4.51
CA LEU A 33 -0.02 1.35 -5.39
C LEU A 33 -1.44 0.86 -5.19
N CYS A 34 -1.61 -0.46 -5.18
CA CYS A 34 -2.89 -1.14 -4.99
C CYS A 34 -2.65 -2.60 -4.56
N ASP A 35 -3.72 -3.30 -4.20
CA ASP A 35 -3.67 -4.70 -3.78
C ASP A 35 -4.89 -5.50 -4.28
N ASN A 36 -4.97 -6.79 -3.94
CA ASN A 36 -6.07 -7.68 -4.28
C ASN A 36 -7.11 -7.83 -3.14
N ASP A 37 -7.15 -6.92 -2.17
CA ASP A 37 -8.20 -6.93 -1.16
C ASP A 37 -9.38 -6.05 -1.57
N ILE A 38 -10.55 -6.30 -0.97
CA ILE A 38 -11.76 -5.51 -1.23
C ILE A 38 -11.55 -4.12 -0.61
N ASP A 39 -11.71 -3.10 -1.42
CA ASP A 39 -11.55 -1.71 -1.04
C ASP A 39 -12.84 -1.07 -0.50
N ARG A 40 -12.80 0.26 -0.22
CA ARG A 40 -13.93 1.02 0.31
C ARG A 40 -15.09 1.17 -0.67
N ASP A 41 -14.82 1.01 -1.96
CA ASP A 41 -15.82 1.10 -3.03
C ASP A 41 -16.44 -0.28 -3.33
N GLY A 42 -16.05 -1.32 -2.57
CA GLY A 42 -16.47 -2.70 -2.80
C GLY A 42 -15.89 -3.27 -4.09
N GLU A 43 -14.68 -2.88 -4.44
CA GLU A 43 -13.95 -3.34 -5.62
C GLU A 43 -12.62 -3.97 -5.20
N LYS A 44 -12.10 -4.88 -5.99
CA LYS A 44 -10.75 -5.44 -5.83
C LYS A 44 -10.10 -5.68 -7.18
N PHE A 45 -8.80 -5.57 -7.26
CA PHE A 45 -8.08 -6.04 -8.43
C PHE A 45 -7.92 -7.57 -8.38
N SER A 46 -8.11 -8.25 -9.52
CA SER A 46 -7.72 -9.66 -9.61
C SER A 46 -6.19 -9.80 -9.45
N SER A 47 -5.75 -10.95 -8.95
CA SER A 47 -4.31 -11.23 -8.84
C SER A 47 -3.59 -11.15 -10.20
N GLY A 48 -4.26 -11.52 -11.30
CA GLY A 48 -3.72 -11.38 -12.65
C GLY A 48 -3.65 -9.92 -13.11
N ALA A 49 -4.61 -9.09 -12.70
CA ALA A 49 -4.60 -7.67 -13.01
C ALA A 49 -3.39 -6.94 -12.39
N LEU A 50 -2.96 -7.31 -11.18
CA LEU A 50 -1.79 -6.71 -10.54
C LEU A 50 -0.51 -6.89 -11.35
N GLU A 51 -0.31 -8.07 -11.96
CA GLU A 51 0.87 -8.34 -12.81
C GLU A 51 0.88 -7.44 -14.06
N LYS A 52 -0.28 -7.29 -14.70
CA LYS A 52 -0.40 -6.42 -15.87
C LYS A 52 -0.27 -4.94 -15.51
N LEU A 53 -0.86 -4.52 -14.38
CA LEU A 53 -0.72 -3.15 -13.86
C LEU A 53 0.74 -2.82 -13.53
N ALA A 54 1.53 -3.81 -13.05
CA ALA A 54 2.95 -3.60 -12.81
C ALA A 54 3.69 -3.12 -14.06
N GLU A 55 3.38 -3.68 -15.23
CA GLU A 55 3.97 -3.23 -16.49
C GLU A 55 3.44 -1.84 -16.90
N LEU A 56 2.13 -1.61 -16.75
CA LEU A 56 1.48 -0.37 -17.19
C LEU A 56 1.90 0.85 -16.34
N PHE A 57 2.18 0.66 -15.05
CA PHE A 57 2.60 1.76 -14.17
C PHE A 57 4.06 2.17 -14.30
N LYS A 58 4.91 1.39 -14.98
CA LYS A 58 6.30 1.82 -15.27
C LYS A 58 6.31 3.13 -16.03
N GLY A 59 7.06 4.11 -15.52
CA GLY A 59 7.18 5.43 -16.11
C GLY A 59 6.00 6.38 -15.84
N ARG A 60 4.95 5.95 -15.14
CA ARG A 60 3.80 6.82 -14.84
C ARG A 60 4.15 7.89 -13.81
N THR A 61 3.51 9.04 -13.95
CA THR A 61 3.73 10.20 -13.08
C THR A 61 2.92 10.10 -11.80
N GLY A 62 3.47 10.61 -10.70
CA GLY A 62 2.76 10.91 -9.47
C GLY A 62 2.24 12.34 -9.50
N ILE A 63 0.98 12.53 -9.09
CA ILE A 63 0.33 13.83 -9.01
C ILE A 63 -0.38 13.99 -7.65
N PHE A 64 -1.28 14.94 -7.51
CA PHE A 64 -2.11 15.15 -6.33
C PHE A 64 -3.59 15.14 -6.69
N ASP A 65 -4.40 14.48 -5.86
CA ASP A 65 -5.87 14.53 -5.87
C ASP A 65 -6.49 14.19 -7.23
N HIS A 66 -5.83 13.32 -8.03
CA HIS A 66 -6.24 12.97 -9.39
C HIS A 66 -6.46 14.22 -10.32
N ASP A 67 -5.77 15.33 -10.02
CA ASP A 67 -5.83 16.55 -10.85
C ASP A 67 -4.78 16.46 -12.00
N PRO A 68 -5.20 16.21 -13.26
CA PRO A 68 -4.29 15.88 -14.36
C PRO A 68 -3.57 17.09 -14.96
N LYS A 69 -3.38 18.15 -14.17
CA LYS A 69 -2.63 19.33 -14.59
C LYS A 69 -1.13 19.04 -14.62
N SER A 70 -0.44 19.50 -15.66
CA SER A 70 1.02 19.34 -15.79
C SER A 70 1.80 19.94 -14.60
N SER A 71 1.28 21.02 -13.98
CA SER A 71 1.86 21.63 -12.78
C SER A 71 1.78 20.75 -11.51
N LYS A 72 0.98 19.68 -11.55
CA LYS A 72 0.83 18.74 -10.43
C LYS A 72 1.75 17.53 -10.51
N GLN A 73 2.49 17.36 -11.61
CA GLN A 73 3.47 16.27 -11.73
C GLN A 73 4.60 16.48 -10.72
N THR A 74 4.88 15.45 -9.92
CA THR A 74 5.83 15.56 -8.81
C THR A 74 6.83 14.40 -8.73
N ALA A 75 6.41 13.21 -9.04
CA ALA A 75 7.25 12.02 -8.99
C ALA A 75 7.07 11.15 -10.24
N ARG A 76 7.98 10.19 -10.45
CA ARG A 76 7.87 9.22 -11.54
C ARG A 76 8.26 7.83 -11.05
N ILE A 77 7.45 6.83 -11.41
CA ILE A 77 7.77 5.42 -11.18
C ILE A 77 8.88 5.00 -12.13
N PHE A 78 9.91 4.32 -11.61
CA PHE A 78 10.99 3.76 -12.42
C PHE A 78 11.12 2.25 -12.28
N ASP A 79 10.47 1.65 -11.27
CA ASP A 79 10.48 0.20 -11.04
C ASP A 79 9.17 -0.25 -10.40
N THR A 80 8.70 -1.47 -10.74
CA THR A 80 7.46 -2.05 -10.24
C THR A 80 7.60 -3.57 -10.09
N TRP A 81 6.92 -4.15 -9.10
CA TRP A 81 6.81 -5.60 -8.90
C TRP A 81 5.55 -5.94 -8.10
N VAL A 82 5.08 -7.17 -8.22
CA VAL A 82 4.03 -7.70 -7.36
C VAL A 82 4.67 -8.42 -6.18
N GLU A 83 4.30 -8.02 -4.96
CA GLU A 83 4.73 -8.66 -3.73
C GLU A 83 3.61 -9.54 -3.19
N THR A 84 3.93 -10.80 -2.92
CA THR A 84 3.01 -11.77 -2.29
C THR A 84 3.38 -11.93 -0.83
N LEU A 85 2.39 -11.83 0.06
CA LEU A 85 2.54 -12.04 1.51
C LEU A 85 1.75 -13.30 1.91
N PRO A 86 2.38 -14.48 1.89
CA PRO A 86 1.70 -15.77 2.09
C PRO A 86 1.03 -15.91 3.46
N GLU A 87 1.53 -15.19 4.46
CA GLU A 87 1.01 -15.17 5.83
C GLU A 87 -0.22 -14.26 6.01
N LYS A 88 -0.55 -13.46 5.00
CA LYS A 88 -1.70 -12.54 5.02
C LYS A 88 -2.75 -12.98 4.01
N THR A 89 -4.01 -12.99 4.42
CA THR A 89 -5.15 -13.22 3.53
C THR A 89 -5.95 -11.93 3.33
N THR A 90 -6.63 -11.85 2.19
CA THR A 90 -7.60 -10.82 1.85
C THR A 90 -8.93 -11.06 2.60
N THR A 91 -9.82 -10.09 2.58
CA THR A 91 -11.16 -10.17 3.17
C THR A 91 -11.97 -11.35 2.62
N ASP A 92 -11.78 -11.73 1.35
CA ASP A 92 -12.44 -12.87 0.70
C ASP A 92 -11.63 -14.19 0.77
N GLY A 93 -10.50 -14.19 1.53
CA GLY A 93 -9.73 -15.40 1.86
C GLY A 93 -8.65 -15.79 0.85
N GLU A 94 -8.35 -14.97 -0.15
CA GLU A 94 -7.21 -15.19 -1.05
C GLU A 94 -5.87 -14.84 -0.36
N VAL A 95 -4.77 -15.34 -0.90
CA VAL A 95 -3.43 -14.88 -0.49
C VAL A 95 -3.27 -13.41 -0.86
N TYR A 96 -2.87 -12.58 0.12
CA TYR A 96 -2.71 -11.15 -0.12
C TYR A 96 -1.53 -10.85 -1.04
N ARG A 97 -1.80 -10.04 -2.06
CA ARG A 97 -0.82 -9.57 -3.03
C ARG A 97 -0.98 -8.07 -3.23
N ARG A 98 0.13 -7.39 -3.40
CA ARG A 98 0.12 -5.94 -3.66
C ARG A 98 1.07 -5.56 -4.78
N LEU A 99 0.70 -4.54 -5.52
CA LEU A 99 1.54 -3.90 -6.51
C LEU A 99 2.42 -2.87 -5.82
N MET A 100 3.72 -3.10 -5.86
CA MET A 100 4.74 -2.22 -5.32
C MET A 100 5.42 -1.44 -6.43
N ALA A 101 5.83 -0.22 -6.11
CA ALA A 101 6.63 0.61 -7.00
C ALA A 101 7.77 1.31 -6.25
N LYS A 102 8.83 1.65 -7.01
CA LYS A 102 9.80 2.66 -6.62
C LYS A 102 9.60 3.89 -7.48
N ALA A 103 9.45 5.03 -6.82
CA ALA A 103 9.31 6.33 -7.47
C ALA A 103 10.46 7.25 -7.08
N TYR A 104 10.76 8.19 -7.96
CA TYR A 104 11.76 9.22 -7.69
C TYR A 104 11.20 10.62 -7.92
N MET A 105 11.78 11.58 -7.24
CA MET A 105 11.64 13.02 -7.45
C MET A 105 13.03 13.62 -7.65
N VAL A 106 13.14 14.61 -8.54
CA VAL A 106 14.34 15.45 -8.58
C VAL A 106 14.28 16.44 -7.42
N ARG A 107 15.33 16.49 -6.60
CA ARG A 107 15.42 17.48 -5.50
C ARG A 107 15.58 18.88 -6.06
N THR A 108 14.67 19.74 -5.68
CA THR A 108 14.65 21.17 -6.06
C THR A 108 14.45 22.03 -4.81
N ALA A 109 14.71 23.33 -4.92
CA ALA A 109 14.41 24.24 -3.81
C ALA A 109 12.91 24.31 -3.47
N SER A 110 12.04 24.03 -4.46
CA SER A 110 10.59 24.15 -4.30
C SER A 110 9.89 22.90 -3.77
N ASN A 111 10.58 21.74 -3.67
CA ASN A 111 9.93 20.49 -3.20
C ASN A 111 10.55 19.92 -1.91
N GLY A 112 11.41 20.69 -1.23
CA GLY A 112 12.01 20.27 0.03
C GLY A 112 10.99 19.97 1.12
N ASP A 113 9.96 20.79 1.23
CA ASP A 113 8.86 20.60 2.18
C ASP A 113 8.06 19.34 1.86
N LEU A 114 7.72 19.10 0.60
CA LEU A 114 7.03 17.88 0.17
C LEU A 114 7.83 16.61 0.50
N ILE A 115 9.15 16.63 0.25
CA ILE A 115 10.02 15.50 0.60
C ILE A 115 10.02 15.26 2.11
N SER A 116 10.06 16.33 2.91
CA SER A 116 9.99 16.26 4.37
C SER A 116 8.65 15.73 4.86
N GLU A 117 7.54 16.13 4.24
CA GLU A 117 6.19 15.63 4.54
C GLU A 117 6.05 14.13 4.22
N ILE A 118 6.63 13.66 3.09
CA ILE A 118 6.66 12.24 2.73
C ILE A 118 7.51 11.46 3.75
N GLN A 119 8.69 11.93 4.10
CA GLN A 119 9.58 11.30 5.07
C GLN A 119 8.98 11.28 6.47
N GLY A 120 8.25 12.33 6.83
CA GLY A 120 7.52 12.45 8.10
C GLY A 120 6.22 11.65 8.16
N GLY A 121 5.78 11.04 7.02
CA GLY A 121 4.54 10.27 6.94
C GLY A 121 3.27 11.11 6.91
N ILE A 122 3.37 12.40 6.60
CA ILE A 122 2.22 13.31 6.44
C ILE A 122 1.58 13.09 5.06
N LYS A 123 2.40 13.04 4.01
CA LYS A 123 1.99 12.66 2.65
C LYS A 123 2.30 11.19 2.45
N LYS A 124 1.33 10.33 2.73
CA LYS A 124 1.54 8.88 2.77
C LYS A 124 0.58 8.13 1.86
N GLU A 125 -0.70 8.48 1.90
CA GLU A 125 -1.76 7.77 1.20
C GLU A 125 -1.70 8.05 -0.30
N VAL A 126 -1.92 6.98 -1.10
CA VAL A 126 -1.97 7.11 -2.56
C VAL A 126 -3.17 6.37 -3.14
N SER A 127 -3.58 6.79 -4.32
CA SER A 127 -4.59 6.14 -5.14
C SER A 127 -4.08 6.02 -6.58
N VAL A 128 -4.67 5.15 -7.36
CA VAL A 128 -4.29 4.89 -8.76
C VAL A 128 -5.42 5.19 -9.71
N SER A 129 -5.08 5.59 -10.94
CA SER A 129 -6.02 5.83 -12.02
C SER A 129 -5.68 4.92 -13.19
N CYS A 130 -6.58 4.01 -13.51
CA CYS A 130 -6.41 3.03 -14.59
C CYS A 130 -7.75 2.69 -15.26
N THR A 131 -7.68 2.15 -16.48
CA THR A 131 -8.84 1.61 -17.18
C THR A 131 -8.80 0.09 -17.15
N MET A 132 -9.93 -0.50 -16.77
CA MET A 132 -10.11 -1.95 -16.73
C MET A 132 -11.00 -2.41 -17.88
N GLY A 133 -10.68 -3.54 -18.48
CA GLY A 133 -11.46 -4.17 -19.54
C GLY A 133 -12.65 -4.97 -19.03
N LYS A 134 -12.61 -5.42 -17.78
CA LYS A 134 -13.67 -6.18 -17.14
C LYS A 134 -13.93 -5.70 -15.71
N LYS A 135 -15.22 -5.73 -15.34
CA LYS A 135 -15.70 -5.53 -13.97
C LYS A 135 -16.68 -6.64 -13.64
N LEU A 136 -16.23 -7.66 -12.93
CA LEU A 136 -16.97 -8.89 -12.71
C LEU A 136 -17.68 -8.91 -11.36
N CYS A 137 -18.92 -9.38 -11.34
CA CYS A 137 -19.66 -9.64 -10.10
C CYS A 137 -19.06 -10.87 -9.38
N SER A 138 -18.71 -10.75 -8.10
CA SER A 138 -18.14 -11.84 -7.28
C SER A 138 -19.12 -13.01 -7.06
N VAL A 139 -20.42 -12.77 -7.15
CA VAL A 139 -21.47 -13.77 -6.90
C VAL A 139 -21.72 -14.66 -8.13
N CYS A 140 -21.90 -14.06 -9.31
CA CYS A 140 -22.29 -14.79 -10.52
C CYS A 140 -21.31 -14.71 -11.70
N GLY A 141 -20.24 -13.90 -11.58
CA GLY A 141 -19.24 -13.74 -12.63
C GLY A 141 -19.68 -12.88 -13.83
N ALA A 142 -20.87 -12.27 -13.79
CA ALA A 142 -21.33 -11.40 -14.85
C ALA A 142 -20.44 -10.17 -15.00
N ASP A 143 -20.15 -9.79 -16.24
CA ASP A 143 -19.36 -8.60 -16.55
C ASP A 143 -20.27 -7.38 -16.55
N MET A 144 -20.05 -6.47 -15.60
CA MET A 144 -20.83 -5.25 -15.42
C MET A 144 -20.74 -4.30 -16.61
N TYR A 145 -19.68 -4.39 -17.41
CA TYR A 145 -19.54 -3.63 -18.66
C TYR A 145 -20.33 -4.23 -19.84
N LYS A 146 -20.80 -5.48 -19.70
CA LYS A 146 -21.52 -6.22 -20.76
C LYS A 146 -22.94 -6.59 -20.38
N GLY A 147 -23.63 -5.70 -19.68
CA GLY A 147 -25.02 -5.90 -19.28
C GLY A 147 -25.23 -6.27 -17.81
N GLY A 148 -24.15 -6.69 -17.11
CA GLY A 148 -24.19 -6.88 -15.67
C GLY A 148 -25.15 -7.95 -15.16
N CYS A 149 -25.57 -7.75 -13.92
CA CYS A 149 -26.55 -8.60 -13.21
C CYS A 149 -27.29 -7.76 -12.14
N ASP A 150 -28.29 -8.36 -11.50
CA ASP A 150 -29.10 -7.71 -10.45
C ASP A 150 -28.47 -7.78 -9.04
N HIS A 151 -27.23 -8.31 -8.90
CA HIS A 151 -26.54 -8.32 -7.63
C HIS A 151 -25.97 -6.94 -7.32
N GLU A 152 -26.38 -6.38 -6.18
CA GLU A 152 -25.92 -5.06 -5.73
C GLU A 152 -24.60 -5.17 -4.96
N ASN A 153 -23.68 -4.27 -5.23
CA ASN A 153 -22.41 -4.15 -4.51
C ASN A 153 -22.65 -3.90 -3.02
N GLY A 154 -22.00 -4.68 -2.15
CA GLY A 154 -22.22 -4.67 -0.70
C GLY A 154 -23.41 -5.54 -0.23
N GLY A 155 -24.22 -6.09 -1.15
CA GLY A 155 -25.31 -7.01 -0.82
C GLY A 155 -24.80 -8.42 -0.47
N GLU A 156 -25.61 -9.20 0.25
CA GLU A 156 -25.32 -10.59 0.61
C GLU A 156 -26.24 -11.56 -0.13
N TYR A 157 -25.67 -12.54 -0.84
CA TYR A 157 -26.37 -13.50 -1.68
C TYR A 157 -25.89 -14.93 -1.37
N GLY A 158 -26.75 -15.71 -0.71
CA GLY A 158 -26.42 -17.07 -0.32
C GLY A 158 -25.21 -17.17 0.62
N GLY A 159 -25.05 -16.22 1.53
CA GLY A 159 -23.93 -16.13 2.48
C GLY A 159 -22.62 -15.60 1.86
N LYS A 160 -22.68 -15.03 0.64
CA LYS A 160 -21.54 -14.41 -0.03
C LYS A 160 -21.76 -12.92 -0.17
N LEU A 161 -20.78 -12.13 0.24
CA LEU A 161 -20.75 -10.69 -0.01
C LEU A 161 -20.56 -10.43 -1.51
N CYS A 162 -21.41 -9.57 -2.07
CA CYS A 162 -21.24 -9.08 -3.44
C CYS A 162 -20.25 -7.93 -3.47
N TYR A 163 -19.22 -8.06 -4.28
CA TYR A 163 -18.26 -7.03 -4.63
C TYR A 163 -17.89 -7.17 -6.11
N HIS A 164 -17.13 -6.21 -6.65
CA HIS A 164 -16.72 -6.27 -8.04
C HIS A 164 -15.22 -6.58 -8.16
N ILE A 165 -14.89 -7.47 -9.11
CA ILE A 165 -13.51 -7.82 -9.43
C ILE A 165 -13.11 -7.06 -10.69
N LEU A 166 -12.11 -6.20 -10.57
CA LEU A 166 -11.50 -5.44 -11.64
C LEU A 166 -10.43 -6.30 -12.31
N ASP A 167 -10.62 -6.56 -13.60
CA ASP A 167 -9.75 -7.44 -14.37
C ASP A 167 -9.44 -6.88 -15.78
N GLU A 168 -8.49 -7.50 -16.48
CA GLU A 168 -8.03 -7.07 -17.80
C GLU A 168 -7.64 -5.57 -17.85
N PRO A 169 -6.62 -5.10 -17.12
CA PRO A 169 -6.19 -3.71 -17.21
C PRO A 169 -5.76 -3.35 -18.63
N LEU A 170 -6.31 -2.25 -19.15
CA LEU A 170 -6.05 -1.76 -20.51
C LEU A 170 -5.01 -0.64 -20.51
N ASP A 171 -5.08 0.28 -19.56
CA ASP A 171 -4.13 1.38 -19.42
C ASP A 171 -4.02 1.82 -17.95
N ALA A 172 -2.89 2.46 -17.61
CA ALA A 172 -2.66 3.14 -16.35
C ALA A 172 -2.27 4.60 -16.65
N TYR A 173 -2.91 5.55 -15.99
CA TYR A 173 -2.72 6.97 -16.31
C TYR A 173 -1.73 7.64 -15.38
N GLU A 174 -1.98 7.54 -14.09
CA GLU A 174 -1.21 8.17 -13.03
C GLU A 174 -1.46 7.50 -11.68
N TRP A 175 -0.72 7.91 -10.69
CA TRP A 175 -0.98 7.66 -9.29
C TRP A 175 -0.94 8.99 -8.53
N SER A 176 -1.73 9.12 -7.47
CA SER A 176 -1.91 10.39 -6.77
C SER A 176 -1.66 10.24 -5.28
N PHE A 177 -1.01 11.25 -4.67
CA PHE A 177 -1.17 11.48 -3.25
C PHE A 177 -2.58 12.00 -2.98
N VAL A 178 -3.30 11.35 -2.07
CA VAL A 178 -4.68 11.66 -1.69
C VAL A 178 -4.84 11.66 -0.18
N ALA A 179 -5.88 12.31 0.32
CA ALA A 179 -6.16 12.29 1.75
C ALA A 179 -6.81 10.97 2.21
N VAL A 180 -7.68 10.40 1.37
CA VAL A 180 -8.42 9.16 1.67
C VAL A 180 -8.44 8.28 0.41
N PRO A 181 -7.61 7.23 0.33
CA PRO A 181 -7.61 6.31 -0.80
C PRO A 181 -8.78 5.34 -0.74
N ALA A 182 -9.22 4.82 -1.89
CA ALA A 182 -10.15 3.68 -1.94
C ALA A 182 -9.50 2.44 -1.31
N GLN A 183 -8.29 2.12 -1.71
CA GLN A 183 -7.50 1.00 -1.18
C GLN A 183 -6.81 1.37 0.14
N VAL A 184 -7.24 0.75 1.23
CA VAL A 184 -6.80 1.09 2.61
C VAL A 184 -5.30 0.95 2.83
N ASN A 185 -4.66 0.01 2.14
CA ASN A 185 -3.23 -0.29 2.29
C ASN A 185 -2.35 0.43 1.26
N ALA A 186 -2.93 1.23 0.36
CA ALA A 186 -2.17 1.98 -0.63
C ALA A 186 -1.45 3.17 0.01
N GLY A 187 -0.15 3.30 -0.22
CA GLY A 187 0.63 4.39 0.37
C GLY A 187 2.13 4.19 0.33
N VAL A 188 2.83 5.25 0.71
CA VAL A 188 4.29 5.21 0.90
C VAL A 188 4.62 4.25 2.03
N THR A 189 5.46 3.27 1.75
CA THR A 189 5.79 2.22 2.71
C THR A 189 7.05 2.56 3.51
N LYS A 190 7.06 2.13 4.78
CA LYS A 190 8.26 2.18 5.61
C LYS A 190 9.32 1.20 5.08
N ARG A 191 10.60 1.54 5.24
CA ARG A 191 11.71 0.62 5.02
C ARG A 191 11.73 -0.48 6.10
N PHE A 192 11.55 -1.74 5.71
CA PHE A 192 11.63 -2.86 6.64
C PHE A 192 13.03 -3.53 6.74
N ALA A 193 14.08 -2.99 6.14
CA ALA A 193 15.41 -3.63 6.10
C ALA A 193 16.14 -3.76 7.45
N LEU A 194 15.59 -3.25 8.57
CA LEU A 194 16.23 -3.33 9.90
C LEU A 194 15.32 -3.88 11.01
N ARG A 195 14.09 -4.34 10.71
CA ARG A 195 13.11 -4.70 11.75
C ARG A 195 13.03 -6.18 12.10
N GLU A 196 13.48 -7.10 11.26
CA GLU A 196 13.43 -8.52 11.60
C GLU A 196 14.27 -8.88 12.84
N LYS A 197 15.34 -8.11 13.14
CA LYS A 197 16.11 -8.26 14.37
C LYS A 197 15.56 -7.50 15.58
N GLN A 198 14.76 -6.45 15.35
CA GLN A 198 14.24 -5.61 16.42
C GLN A 198 12.85 -6.08 16.90
N GLU A 199 12.01 -6.63 16.02
CA GLU A 199 10.72 -7.21 16.43
C GLU A 199 10.86 -8.47 17.29
N SER A 200 11.91 -9.30 17.05
CA SER A 200 12.18 -10.43 17.94
C SER A 200 12.68 -9.99 19.32
N THR A 201 13.40 -8.86 19.40
CA THR A 201 13.90 -8.29 20.65
C THR A 201 12.81 -7.54 21.41
N ASP A 202 11.97 -6.79 20.70
CA ASP A 202 10.84 -6.06 21.30
C ASP A 202 9.76 -7.02 21.81
N LYS A 203 9.42 -8.07 21.05
CA LYS A 203 8.47 -9.10 21.53
C LYS A 203 9.00 -9.87 22.75
N SER A 204 10.31 -10.16 22.80
CA SER A 204 10.91 -10.81 23.96
C SER A 204 10.94 -9.89 25.19
N TYR A 205 11.13 -8.59 25.00
CA TYR A 205 11.10 -7.58 26.04
C TYR A 205 9.68 -7.35 26.56
N GLU A 206 8.66 -7.22 25.67
CA GLU A 206 7.25 -7.14 26.08
C GLU A 206 6.77 -8.40 26.81
N LEU A 207 7.20 -9.60 26.39
CA LEU A 207 6.89 -10.84 27.09
C LEU A 207 7.55 -10.91 28.48
N ALA A 208 8.77 -10.38 28.61
CA ALA A 208 9.48 -10.30 29.89
C ALA A 208 8.76 -9.32 30.86
N LEU A 209 8.37 -8.13 30.37
CA LEU A 209 7.60 -7.16 31.15
C LEU A 209 6.22 -7.69 31.55
N ALA A 210 5.52 -8.41 30.68
CA ALA A 210 4.24 -9.03 30.99
C ALA A 210 4.38 -10.14 32.05
N ARG A 211 5.46 -10.91 32.03
CA ARG A 211 5.76 -11.93 33.08
C ARG A 211 6.09 -11.30 34.43
N GLU A 212 6.83 -10.20 34.45
CA GLU A 212 7.14 -9.46 35.68
C GLU A 212 5.89 -8.81 36.28
N ALA A 213 5.03 -8.19 35.44
CA ALA A 213 3.75 -7.64 35.88
C ALA A 213 2.81 -8.70 36.47
N LEU A 214 2.76 -9.91 35.90
CA LEU A 214 1.99 -11.04 36.42
C LEU A 214 2.54 -11.59 37.74
N SER A 215 3.86 -11.54 37.96
CA SER A 215 4.48 -11.95 39.23
C SER A 215 4.19 -11.00 40.36
N LEU A 216 4.00 -9.70 40.09
CA LEU A 216 3.66 -8.67 41.09
C LEU A 216 2.19 -8.71 41.54
N ILE A 217 1.29 -9.26 40.69
CA ILE A 217 -0.15 -9.40 41.05
C ILE A 217 -0.38 -10.52 42.07
N HIS A 218 0.51 -11.49 42.19
CA HIS A 218 0.40 -12.58 43.19
C HIS A 218 0.88 -12.24 44.61
N ILE A 219 1.37 -11.03 44.87
CA ILE A 219 1.93 -10.63 46.17
C ILE A 219 0.93 -9.86 47.05
N SER A 220 -0.27 -9.55 46.58
CA SER A 220 -1.27 -8.81 47.33
C SER A 220 -2.60 -9.56 47.54
N GLU A 221 -2.56 -10.70 48.25
CA GLU A 221 -3.78 -11.18 48.93
C GLU A 221 -3.85 -10.54 50.33
N PRO A 222 -4.92 -9.79 50.67
CA PRO A 222 -5.10 -9.30 52.02
C PRO A 222 -5.54 -10.46 52.91
N THR A 223 -4.76 -10.75 53.91
CA THR A 223 -5.08 -11.61 55.04
C THR A 223 -6.42 -11.19 55.66
N ARG A 224 -7.46 -12.01 55.54
CA ARG A 224 -8.71 -11.87 56.33
C ARG A 224 -8.39 -12.12 57.80
N LEU A 225 -8.35 -11.04 58.57
CA LEU A 225 -8.44 -11.13 60.03
C LEU A 225 -9.85 -11.59 60.39
N GLY A 226 -9.94 -12.74 61.04
CA GLY A 226 -11.18 -13.21 61.68
C GLY A 226 -11.53 -12.30 62.87
N MET A 227 -12.77 -11.87 62.92
CA MET A 227 -13.38 -11.40 64.15
C MET A 227 -14.26 -12.50 64.70
N ILE A 228 -13.87 -12.96 65.88
CA ILE A 228 -14.68 -13.77 66.80
C ILE A 228 -15.47 -12.79 67.71
N SER A 229 -16.76 -12.93 67.76
CA SER A 229 -17.66 -12.81 68.94
C SER A 229 -19.09 -12.92 68.49
#